data_7c83c74e7cb9eae8949fd91e9bb25cbe
#
_entry.id   7c83c74e7cb9eae8949fd91e9bb25cbe
#
_cell.length_a   1.000
_cell.length_b   1.000
_cell.length_c   1.000
_cell.angle_alpha   90.00
_cell.angle_beta   90.00
_cell.angle_gamma   90.00
#
_symmetry.space_group_name_H-M   'P 1'
#
loop_
_entity.id
_entity.type
_entity.pdbx_description
1 polymer ?
#
loop_
_entity_poly.entity_id
_entity_poly.type
_entity_poly.pdbx_seq_one_letter_code
_entity_poly.pdbx_strand_id
1 'polypeptide(L)'
;MKHKLSILLSLVLTLCLFAGIGSVAYAADAEGGGSQNYPEFGNPTAPVTPSAPTYRVVVDDAQKDQIKPDRSSASAGTTVTIKVTAGVSVDDIQVVGKDGKTVELTKVNDTTYTFKMPACDVNVSGAVIDLRLNTTDHFAYIQGYPDGTFQPGGSLTRAEAATIFYRLLLDTSMTKSVSFSDVRSGSWYETAVKTLASKGVLTGYPNGTFQPNASVTRAEFCAMASRFFALEEGTVKFTDVPETFWGYKYIASVVAKGWLADSEVAYNPNGAISRAEVVSIVNRMLGRSADAAFLAKGAGGLKSF
;
A
#
# COMPACT_ATOMS: atom_id res chain seq x y z
N MET A 1 -3.06 -27.32 -39.14
CA MET A 1 -1.67 -27.83 -39.23
C MET A 1 -1.01 -27.48 -37.91
N LYS A 2 -0.99 -28.32 -37.00
CA LYS A 2 0.00 -29.25 -36.43
C LYS A 2 1.42 -28.71 -36.52
N HIS A 3 1.99 -28.30 -35.34
CA HIS A 3 3.28 -28.75 -34.86
C HIS A 3 3.34 -28.59 -33.36
N LYS A 4 3.44 -29.61 -32.77
CA LYS A 4 3.88 -30.37 -31.65
C LYS A 4 5.35 -30.14 -31.31
N LEU A 5 5.60 -30.04 -29.97
CA LEU A 5 6.55 -30.81 -29.20
C LEU A 5 8.04 -30.40 -29.22
N SER A 6 8.62 -30.09 -28.07
CA SER A 6 9.50 -31.05 -27.43
C SER A 6 9.92 -30.64 -26.03
N ILE A 7 9.67 -31.51 -25.08
CA ILE A 7 10.20 -31.57 -23.72
C ILE A 7 11.62 -32.13 -23.83
N LEU A 8 12.61 -31.48 -23.21
CA LEU A 8 13.88 -32.13 -22.90
C LEU A 8 14.22 -31.92 -21.43
N LEU A 9 13.95 -32.94 -20.66
CA LEU A 9 14.39 -33.19 -19.29
C LEU A 9 15.88 -33.50 -19.35
N SER A 10 16.73 -32.69 -18.76
CA SER A 10 18.14 -33.04 -18.54
C SER A 10 18.40 -33.15 -17.05
N LEU A 11 18.42 -34.40 -16.61
CA LEU A 11 18.83 -34.85 -15.30
C LEU A 11 20.37 -34.90 -15.29
N VAL A 12 21.06 -34.01 -14.59
CA VAL A 12 22.48 -34.12 -14.33
C VAL A 12 22.67 -34.63 -12.91
N LEU A 13 22.92 -35.91 -12.82
CA LEU A 13 23.33 -36.60 -11.61
C LEU A 13 24.83 -36.36 -11.41
N THR A 14 25.22 -35.51 -10.45
CA THR A 14 26.62 -35.37 -10.07
C THR A 14 26.91 -36.29 -8.91
N LEU A 15 27.61 -37.37 -9.22
CA LEU A 15 28.12 -38.37 -8.29
C LEU A 15 29.36 -37.80 -7.61
N CYS A 16 29.30 -37.49 -6.32
CA CYS A 16 30.49 -37.19 -5.52
C CYS A 16 31.10 -38.50 -5.01
N LEU A 17 32.24 -38.86 -5.57
CA LEU A 17 33.11 -39.93 -5.02
C LEU A 17 33.70 -39.45 -3.69
N PHE A 18 33.36 -40.14 -2.62
CA PHE A 18 34.11 -40.10 -1.37
C PHE A 18 35.34 -40.98 -1.51
N ALA A 19 36.51 -40.38 -1.57
CA ALA A 19 37.77 -41.08 -1.38
C ALA A 19 37.96 -41.36 0.12
N GLY A 20 38.06 -42.63 0.44
CA GLY A 20 38.25 -43.11 1.80
C GLY A 20 39.63 -42.72 2.37
N ILE A 21 39.62 -42.28 3.60
CA ILE A 21 40.83 -42.20 4.43
C ILE A 21 40.76 -43.37 5.38
N GLY A 22 41.78 -44.22 5.28
CA GLY A 22 41.87 -45.47 6.01
C GLY A 22 41.96 -45.31 7.53
N SER A 23 41.20 -46.16 8.20
CA SER A 23 41.32 -46.40 9.64
C SER A 23 42.60 -47.16 9.93
N VAL A 24 43.52 -46.57 10.67
CA VAL A 24 44.64 -47.24 11.26
C VAL A 24 44.18 -47.85 12.61
N ALA A 25 44.01 -49.16 12.64
CA ALA A 25 43.77 -49.87 13.90
C ALA A 25 45.06 -49.95 14.66
N TYR A 26 45.13 -49.42 15.87
CA TYR A 26 46.19 -49.68 16.84
C TYR A 26 45.76 -50.84 17.71
N ALA A 27 46.60 -51.91 17.71
CA ALA A 27 46.48 -53.06 18.62
C ALA A 27 46.85 -52.63 20.04
N ALA A 28 46.01 -53.02 20.98
CA ALA A 28 46.29 -52.88 22.41
C ALA A 28 47.25 -53.97 22.84
N ASP A 29 48.40 -53.57 23.43
CA ASP A 29 49.18 -54.47 24.33
C ASP A 29 49.17 -53.86 25.73
N ALA A 30 48.86 -54.72 26.68
CA ALA A 30 48.67 -54.38 28.09
C ALA A 30 50.00 -54.30 28.81
N GLU A 31 49.94 -53.71 29.99
CA GLU A 31 50.75 -53.76 31.17
C GLU A 31 51.76 -52.63 31.43
N GLY A 32 51.58 -52.04 32.61
CA GLY A 32 52.61 -51.29 33.33
C GLY A 32 52.10 -49.93 33.93
N GLY A 33 51.74 -50.01 35.21
CA GLY A 33 51.29 -48.88 36.02
C GLY A 33 52.28 -47.72 36.11
N GLY A 34 51.75 -46.53 36.02
CA GLY A 34 52.46 -45.28 36.29
C GLY A 34 51.55 -44.15 36.16
N SER A 35 51.03 -43.60 37.26
CA SER A 35 50.26 -42.39 37.29
C SER A 35 51.11 -41.22 36.78
N GLN A 36 50.96 -40.86 35.53
CA GLN A 36 51.48 -39.61 35.02
C GLN A 36 50.27 -38.67 34.71
N ASN A 37 50.21 -37.52 35.42
CA ASN A 37 49.33 -36.42 35.10
C ASN A 37 49.69 -35.90 33.72
N TYR A 38 48.91 -36.32 32.73
CA TYR A 38 48.90 -35.64 31.41
C TYR A 38 48.06 -34.37 31.53
N PRO A 39 48.56 -33.21 31.05
CA PRO A 39 47.71 -32.04 30.92
C PRO A 39 46.55 -32.36 29.95
N GLU A 40 45.32 -32.11 30.38
CA GLU A 40 44.13 -32.18 29.50
C GLU A 40 44.37 -31.35 28.25
N PHE A 41 44.62 -32.02 27.14
CA PHE A 41 44.51 -31.37 25.84
C PHE A 41 43.05 -31.01 25.65
N GLY A 42 42.75 -29.71 25.79
CA GLY A 42 41.42 -29.16 25.55
C GLY A 42 40.88 -29.71 24.22
N ASN A 43 39.67 -30.21 24.30
CA ASN A 43 38.92 -30.70 23.14
C ASN A 43 39.05 -29.71 21.98
N PRO A 44 39.53 -30.11 20.80
CA PRO A 44 39.66 -29.20 19.67
C PRO A 44 38.29 -28.60 19.40
N THR A 45 38.15 -27.29 19.64
CA THR A 45 36.97 -26.53 19.27
C THR A 45 36.69 -26.78 17.78
N ALA A 46 35.50 -27.30 17.50
CA ALA A 46 35.07 -27.55 16.13
C ALA A 46 35.36 -26.30 15.28
N PRO A 47 35.85 -26.45 14.03
CA PRO A 47 36.16 -25.34 13.19
C PRO A 47 34.93 -24.48 13.03
N VAL A 48 34.96 -23.22 13.52
CA VAL A 48 33.93 -22.19 13.30
C VAL A 48 33.91 -21.95 11.80
N THR A 49 32.89 -22.47 11.15
CA THR A 49 32.60 -22.07 9.77
C THR A 49 32.36 -20.56 9.75
N PRO A 50 33.11 -19.80 8.95
CA PRO A 50 32.87 -18.37 8.84
C PRO A 50 31.43 -18.11 8.46
N SER A 51 30.69 -17.31 9.21
CA SER A 51 29.33 -16.91 8.84
C SER A 51 29.38 -16.15 7.50
N ALA A 52 28.45 -16.45 6.62
CA ALA A 52 28.36 -15.76 5.34
C ALA A 52 28.28 -14.23 5.58
N PRO A 53 29.00 -13.42 4.78
CA PRO A 53 28.97 -11.98 4.94
C PRO A 53 27.55 -11.44 4.81
N THR A 54 27.18 -10.50 5.67
CA THR A 54 25.90 -9.81 5.63
C THR A 54 26.07 -8.38 5.15
N TYR A 55 25.10 -7.88 4.42
CA TYR A 55 25.07 -6.54 3.83
C TYR A 55 23.87 -5.77 4.37
N ARG A 56 24.00 -4.47 4.55
CA ARG A 56 22.98 -3.63 5.16
C ARG A 56 21.90 -3.25 4.17
N VAL A 57 20.68 -3.15 4.68
CA VAL A 57 19.52 -2.55 4.02
C VAL A 57 19.26 -1.20 4.68
N VAL A 58 19.54 -0.13 3.97
CA VAL A 58 19.42 1.25 4.45
C VAL A 58 18.20 1.88 3.79
N VAL A 59 17.34 2.51 4.58
CA VAL A 59 16.22 3.33 4.10
C VAL A 59 16.57 4.79 4.37
N ASP A 60 16.23 5.68 3.46
CA ASP A 60 16.39 7.12 3.65
C ASP A 60 15.72 7.58 4.96
N ASP A 61 16.40 8.39 5.75
CA ASP A 61 15.91 8.86 7.07
C ASP A 61 14.53 9.52 6.98
N ALA A 62 14.26 10.26 5.92
CA ALA A 62 12.96 10.88 5.68
C ALA A 62 11.83 9.89 5.41
N GLN A 63 12.14 8.62 5.12
CA GLN A 63 11.19 7.60 4.68
C GLN A 63 11.08 6.39 5.61
N LYS A 64 11.86 6.35 6.70
CA LYS A 64 11.91 5.21 7.63
C LYS A 64 10.57 4.86 8.28
N ASP A 65 9.68 5.84 8.45
CA ASP A 65 8.35 5.59 9.02
C ASP A 65 7.39 4.95 8.01
N GLN A 66 7.61 5.17 6.72
CA GLN A 66 6.73 4.75 5.65
C GLN A 66 7.23 3.48 4.92
N ILE A 67 8.54 3.28 4.83
CA ILE A 67 9.19 2.16 4.16
C ILE A 67 9.91 1.31 5.19
N LYS A 68 9.45 0.09 5.41
CA LYS A 68 9.98 -0.80 6.46
C LYS A 68 10.46 -2.14 5.87
N PRO A 69 11.77 -2.32 5.74
CA PRO A 69 12.33 -3.65 5.47
C PRO A 69 12.07 -4.60 6.65
N ASP A 70 11.88 -5.89 6.36
CA ASP A 70 11.72 -6.93 7.38
C ASP A 70 13.00 -7.18 8.20
N ARG A 71 14.14 -6.68 7.69
CA ARG A 71 15.47 -6.80 8.32
C ARG A 71 16.39 -5.66 7.93
N SER A 72 17.32 -5.31 8.79
CA SER A 72 18.32 -4.26 8.55
C SER A 72 19.59 -4.78 7.84
N SER A 73 19.77 -6.11 7.73
CA SER A 73 20.88 -6.74 7.01
C SER A 73 20.52 -8.16 6.56
N ALA A 74 21.16 -8.62 5.49
CA ALA A 74 20.97 -9.96 4.95
C ALA A 74 22.22 -10.44 4.20
N SER A 75 22.41 -11.76 4.10
CA SER A 75 23.41 -12.36 3.21
C SER A 75 22.98 -12.27 1.76
N ALA A 76 23.93 -12.23 0.85
CA ALA A 76 23.65 -12.22 -0.61
C ALA A 76 22.73 -13.37 -1.00
N GLY A 77 21.79 -13.11 -1.91
CA GLY A 77 20.77 -14.05 -2.37
C GLY A 77 19.55 -14.21 -1.45
N THR A 78 19.61 -13.72 -0.21
CA THR A 78 18.45 -13.73 0.71
C THR A 78 17.33 -12.84 0.16
N THR A 79 16.08 -13.31 0.27
CA THR A 79 14.93 -12.44 -0.03
C THR A 79 14.70 -11.47 1.12
N VAL A 80 14.65 -10.19 0.81
CA VAL A 80 14.28 -9.12 1.71
C VAL A 80 12.88 -8.63 1.33
N THR A 81 12.02 -8.44 2.33
CA THR A 81 10.66 -7.92 2.14
C THR A 81 10.59 -6.48 2.60
N ILE A 82 10.09 -5.60 1.75
CA ILE A 82 9.80 -4.20 2.08
C ILE A 82 8.29 -4.07 2.28
N LYS A 83 7.88 -3.53 3.42
CA LYS A 83 6.49 -3.16 3.68
C LYS A 83 6.34 -1.65 3.66
N VAL A 84 5.30 -1.18 2.98
CA VAL A 84 4.88 0.22 2.98
C VAL A 84 3.75 0.39 3.98
N THR A 85 3.77 1.46 4.76
CA THR A 85 2.72 1.75 5.76
C THR A 85 1.35 1.87 5.06
N ALA A 86 0.30 1.34 5.68
CA ALA A 86 -1.06 1.44 5.16
C ALA A 86 -1.48 2.91 4.98
N GLY A 87 -2.17 3.21 3.87
CA GLY A 87 -2.54 4.58 3.50
C GLY A 87 -1.41 5.41 2.88
N VAL A 88 -0.24 4.80 2.69
CA VAL A 88 0.88 5.40 1.96
C VAL A 88 1.06 4.64 0.66
N SER A 89 1.07 5.35 -0.45
CA SER A 89 1.52 4.83 -1.75
C SER A 89 2.98 5.22 -1.93
N VAL A 90 3.78 4.33 -2.48
CA VAL A 90 5.16 4.65 -2.83
C VAL A 90 5.30 4.42 -4.33
N ASP A 91 5.38 5.52 -5.06
CA ASP A 91 5.74 5.49 -6.46
C ASP A 91 7.26 5.36 -6.59
N ASP A 92 7.70 4.64 -7.62
CA ASP A 92 9.12 4.51 -7.97
C ASP A 92 10.01 4.01 -6.83
N ILE A 93 9.53 2.99 -6.05
CA ILE A 93 10.44 2.32 -5.10
C ILE A 93 11.66 1.81 -5.87
N GLN A 94 12.82 2.22 -5.42
CA GLN A 94 14.09 1.79 -5.96
C GLN A 94 14.95 1.18 -4.85
N VAL A 95 15.64 0.11 -5.21
CA VAL A 95 16.71 -0.47 -4.40
C VAL A 95 17.99 -0.34 -5.21
N VAL A 96 18.94 0.42 -4.68
CA VAL A 96 20.21 0.67 -5.38
C VAL A 96 21.34 0.14 -4.52
N GLY A 97 22.15 -0.75 -5.07
CA GLY A 97 23.35 -1.26 -4.44
C GLY A 97 24.39 -0.15 -4.25
N LYS A 98 25.24 -0.30 -3.25
CA LYS A 98 26.38 0.63 -3.06
C LYS A 98 27.37 0.62 -4.23
N ASP A 99 27.28 -0.38 -5.10
CA ASP A 99 27.97 -0.47 -6.39
C ASP A 99 27.31 0.36 -7.52
N GLY A 100 26.23 1.08 -7.22
CA GLY A 100 25.46 1.91 -8.13
C GLY A 100 24.48 1.16 -9.03
N LYS A 101 24.32 -0.16 -8.87
CA LYS A 101 23.39 -0.95 -9.68
C LYS A 101 22.01 -0.97 -9.05
N THR A 102 20.98 -0.83 -9.88
CA THR A 102 19.59 -1.04 -9.46
C THR A 102 19.33 -2.53 -9.24
N VAL A 103 18.68 -2.86 -8.12
CA VAL A 103 18.25 -4.22 -7.77
C VAL A 103 16.80 -4.37 -8.21
N GLU A 104 16.50 -5.47 -8.89
CA GLU A 104 15.15 -5.77 -9.36
C GLU A 104 14.19 -5.99 -8.20
N LEU A 105 13.07 -5.29 -8.21
CA LEU A 105 11.99 -5.39 -7.24
C LEU A 105 10.82 -6.18 -7.82
N THR A 106 10.29 -7.11 -7.01
CA THR A 106 9.02 -7.80 -7.30
C THR A 106 7.92 -7.20 -6.43
N LYS A 107 6.89 -6.61 -7.04
CA LYS A 107 5.68 -6.17 -6.33
C LYS A 107 4.82 -7.38 -6.00
N VAL A 108 4.57 -7.62 -4.70
CA VAL A 108 3.70 -8.70 -4.20
C VAL A 108 2.25 -8.20 -4.12
N ASN A 109 2.06 -7.00 -3.57
CA ASN A 109 0.79 -6.27 -3.51
C ASN A 109 1.06 -4.77 -3.37
N ASP A 110 0.03 -3.96 -3.14
CA ASP A 110 0.15 -2.49 -3.08
C ASP A 110 1.02 -1.98 -1.91
N THR A 111 1.23 -2.78 -0.90
CA THR A 111 2.02 -2.40 0.29
C THR A 111 3.23 -3.31 0.53
N THR A 112 3.51 -4.27 -0.35
CA THR A 112 4.58 -5.25 -0.13
C THR A 112 5.38 -5.50 -1.40
N TYR A 113 6.70 -5.36 -1.26
CA TYR A 113 7.68 -5.59 -2.32
C TYR A 113 8.76 -6.53 -1.82
N THR A 114 9.40 -7.28 -2.70
CA THR A 114 10.53 -8.14 -2.37
C THR A 114 11.69 -7.94 -3.34
N PHE A 115 12.90 -8.18 -2.86
CA PHE A 115 14.10 -8.22 -3.71
C PHE A 115 15.10 -9.27 -3.20
N LYS A 116 16.02 -9.67 -4.05
CA LYS A 116 17.16 -10.51 -3.68
C LYS A 116 18.33 -9.64 -3.27
N MET A 117 18.85 -9.86 -2.04
CA MET A 117 19.98 -9.10 -1.52
C MET A 117 21.21 -9.29 -2.40
N PRO A 118 21.82 -8.24 -2.97
CA PRO A 118 23.09 -8.34 -3.69
C PRO A 118 24.25 -8.54 -2.72
N ALA A 119 25.45 -8.79 -3.26
CA ALA A 119 26.67 -8.91 -2.45
C ALA A 119 27.26 -7.53 -2.06
N CYS A 120 26.40 -6.57 -1.74
CA CYS A 120 26.77 -5.23 -1.24
C CYS A 120 25.62 -4.63 -0.42
N ASP A 121 25.92 -3.59 0.36
CA ASP A 121 24.90 -2.78 1.03
C ASP A 121 23.95 -2.17 -0.02
N VAL A 122 22.67 -1.99 0.35
CA VAL A 122 21.67 -1.35 -0.52
C VAL A 122 21.01 -0.17 0.15
N ASN A 123 20.64 0.82 -0.66
CA ASN A 123 19.77 1.91 -0.29
C ASN A 123 18.38 1.68 -0.88
N VAL A 124 17.36 1.80 -0.04
CA VAL A 124 15.94 1.74 -0.43
C VAL A 124 15.37 3.16 -0.35
N SER A 125 14.81 3.64 -1.44
CA SER A 125 14.17 4.95 -1.55
C SER A 125 12.94 4.88 -2.43
N GLY A 126 12.11 5.92 -2.41
CA GLY A 126 10.94 6.03 -3.29
C GLY A 126 10.21 7.36 -3.07
N ALA A 127 9.34 7.72 -4.00
CA ALA A 127 8.46 8.87 -3.82
C ALA A 127 7.30 8.47 -2.91
N VAL A 128 7.36 8.88 -1.65
CA VAL A 128 6.30 8.58 -0.68
C VAL A 128 5.11 9.50 -0.92
N ILE A 129 3.94 8.92 -1.15
CA ILE A 129 2.66 9.62 -1.28
C ILE A 129 1.81 9.28 -0.06
N ASP A 130 1.75 10.19 0.91
CA ASP A 130 0.91 10.01 2.10
C ASP A 130 -0.54 10.38 1.77
N LEU A 131 -1.43 9.38 1.79
CA LEU A 131 -2.87 9.50 1.56
C LEU A 131 -3.68 9.27 2.85
N ARG A 132 -3.04 9.22 4.02
CA ARG A 132 -3.76 9.00 5.26
C ARG A 132 -4.73 10.14 5.53
N LEU A 133 -5.93 9.77 5.96
CA LEU A 133 -6.97 10.71 6.35
C LEU A 133 -6.93 10.94 7.87
N ASN A 134 -7.30 12.14 8.27
CA ASN A 134 -7.48 12.49 9.68
C ASN A 134 -8.75 11.83 10.21
N THR A 135 -8.57 10.78 10.99
CA THR A 135 -9.66 10.03 11.63
C THR A 135 -9.87 10.43 13.09
N THR A 136 -9.02 11.30 13.66
CA THR A 136 -9.02 11.66 15.08
C THR A 136 -9.73 12.97 15.35
N ASP A 137 -9.51 13.97 14.52
CA ASP A 137 -10.13 15.28 14.69
C ASP A 137 -11.48 15.36 13.97
N HIS A 138 -12.52 15.78 14.67
CA HIS A 138 -13.88 15.85 14.14
C HIS A 138 -14.21 17.26 13.63
N PHE A 139 -13.38 17.80 12.74
CA PHE A 139 -13.69 19.07 12.07
C PHE A 139 -14.65 18.90 10.88
N ALA A 140 -15.30 20.00 10.48
CA ALA A 140 -16.20 20.02 9.33
C ALA A 140 -15.41 19.90 8.01
N TYR A 141 -15.56 18.79 7.30
CA TYR A 141 -14.94 18.56 5.98
C TYR A 141 -15.85 18.99 4.81
N ILE A 142 -17.15 19.12 5.05
CA ILE A 142 -18.16 19.61 4.09
C ILE A 142 -18.89 20.82 4.70
N GLN A 143 -19.19 21.80 3.87
CA GLN A 143 -19.88 23.03 4.29
C GLN A 143 -21.27 23.07 3.69
N GLY A 144 -22.21 23.75 4.37
CA GLY A 144 -23.50 24.14 3.82
C GLY A 144 -23.36 25.29 2.83
N TYR A 145 -24.49 25.72 2.27
CA TYR A 145 -24.57 26.84 1.34
C TYR A 145 -24.73 28.17 2.10
N PRO A 146 -24.45 29.32 1.44
CA PRO A 146 -24.58 30.64 2.06
C PRO A 146 -25.99 30.96 2.54
N ASP A 147 -27.01 30.31 1.98
CA ASP A 147 -28.42 30.42 2.38
C ASP A 147 -28.74 29.66 3.69
N GLY A 148 -27.76 29.07 4.33
CA GLY A 148 -27.91 28.28 5.56
C GLY A 148 -28.44 26.87 5.35
N THR A 149 -28.61 26.40 4.12
CA THR A 149 -29.09 25.08 3.78
C THR A 149 -27.93 24.09 3.59
N PHE A 150 -28.18 22.79 3.80
CA PHE A 150 -27.21 21.71 3.48
C PHE A 150 -27.50 21.06 2.14
N GLN A 151 -28.76 21.09 1.69
CA GLN A 151 -29.24 20.47 0.44
C GLN A 151 -28.81 18.99 0.31
N PRO A 152 -29.27 18.08 1.17
CA PRO A 152 -28.81 16.69 1.21
C PRO A 152 -29.04 15.91 -0.10
N GLY A 153 -30.10 16.24 -0.83
CA GLY A 153 -30.40 15.68 -2.16
C GLY A 153 -29.66 16.34 -3.33
N GLY A 154 -28.92 17.42 -3.08
CA GLY A 154 -28.14 18.11 -4.11
C GLY A 154 -26.96 17.26 -4.59
N SER A 155 -26.64 17.37 -5.87
CA SER A 155 -25.47 16.68 -6.46
C SER A 155 -24.19 17.34 -6.01
N LEU A 156 -23.12 16.50 -5.84
CA LEU A 156 -21.78 16.99 -5.52
C LEU A 156 -21.01 17.26 -6.82
N THR A 157 -20.31 18.39 -6.88
CA THR A 157 -19.39 18.69 -7.99
C THR A 157 -18.03 18.05 -7.78
N ARG A 158 -17.25 17.93 -8.85
CA ARG A 158 -15.86 17.39 -8.79
C ARG A 158 -14.95 18.28 -7.94
N ALA A 159 -15.13 19.60 -7.97
CA ALA A 159 -14.41 20.54 -7.11
C ALA A 159 -14.75 20.37 -5.63
N GLU A 160 -16.02 20.17 -5.29
CA GLU A 160 -16.45 19.91 -3.92
C GLU A 160 -15.92 18.56 -3.41
N ALA A 161 -15.99 17.50 -4.22
CA ALA A 161 -15.42 16.20 -3.86
C ALA A 161 -13.90 16.30 -3.57
N ALA A 162 -13.17 17.00 -4.44
CA ALA A 162 -11.75 17.26 -4.23
C ALA A 162 -11.50 17.99 -2.89
N THR A 163 -12.30 19.01 -2.60
CA THR A 163 -12.13 19.81 -1.38
C THR A 163 -12.43 19.00 -0.11
N ILE A 164 -13.42 18.11 -0.14
CA ILE A 164 -13.75 17.22 0.98
C ILE A 164 -12.53 16.36 1.31
N PHE A 165 -11.99 15.63 0.34
CA PHE A 165 -10.85 14.75 0.57
C PHE A 165 -9.57 15.52 0.93
N TYR A 166 -9.31 16.67 0.29
CA TYR A 166 -8.18 17.53 0.63
C TYR A 166 -8.19 17.97 2.09
N ARG A 167 -9.35 18.39 2.61
CA ARG A 167 -9.51 18.78 4.00
C ARG A 167 -9.27 17.65 4.99
N LEU A 168 -9.49 16.42 4.56
CA LEU A 168 -9.28 15.23 5.38
C LEU A 168 -7.85 14.68 5.35
N LEU A 169 -7.01 15.12 4.41
CA LEU A 169 -5.62 14.66 4.36
C LEU A 169 -4.83 15.10 5.59
N LEU A 170 -3.99 14.20 6.11
CA LEU A 170 -2.96 14.54 7.09
C LEU A 170 -1.79 15.29 6.46
N ASP A 171 -1.42 14.92 5.24
CA ASP A 171 -0.38 15.58 4.45
C ASP A 171 -0.96 16.23 3.19
N THR A 172 -0.97 17.56 3.17
CA THR A 172 -1.46 18.35 2.04
C THR A 172 -0.36 18.82 1.08
N SER A 173 0.87 18.34 1.24
CA SER A 173 1.97 18.66 0.32
C SER A 173 1.75 18.04 -1.07
N MET A 174 2.14 18.76 -2.11
CA MET A 174 2.10 18.25 -3.48
C MET A 174 3.38 17.46 -3.78
N THR A 175 3.23 16.31 -4.42
CA THR A 175 4.36 15.44 -4.82
C THR A 175 4.96 15.85 -6.16
N LYS A 176 4.15 16.47 -7.03
CA LYS A 176 4.57 16.97 -8.36
C LYS A 176 3.69 18.13 -8.81
N SER A 177 4.18 18.94 -9.75
CA SER A 177 3.37 19.98 -10.37
C SER A 177 2.29 19.38 -11.28
N VAL A 178 1.06 19.83 -11.12
CA VAL A 178 -0.08 19.44 -11.94
C VAL A 178 -0.85 20.69 -12.37
N SER A 179 -1.32 20.74 -13.61
CA SER A 179 -2.16 21.81 -14.13
C SER A 179 -3.29 21.26 -14.98
N PHE A 180 -4.42 21.97 -14.95
CA PHE A 180 -5.57 21.72 -15.80
C PHE A 180 -5.99 23.05 -16.43
N SER A 181 -6.38 23.02 -17.70
CA SER A 181 -6.69 24.25 -18.47
C SER A 181 -7.90 25.02 -17.95
N ASP A 182 -8.79 24.35 -17.22
CA ASP A 182 -10.04 24.90 -16.67
C ASP A 182 -10.01 25.10 -15.14
N VAL A 183 -8.86 24.82 -14.49
CA VAL A 183 -8.64 25.14 -13.07
C VAL A 183 -7.91 26.48 -12.98
N ARG A 184 -8.68 27.54 -12.76
CA ARG A 184 -8.15 28.92 -12.69
C ARG A 184 -7.34 29.12 -11.41
N SER A 185 -6.22 29.84 -11.53
CA SER A 185 -5.45 30.28 -10.37
C SER A 185 -6.29 31.17 -9.46
N GLY A 186 -6.18 30.93 -8.14
CA GLY A 186 -6.95 31.62 -7.12
C GLY A 186 -8.37 31.11 -6.92
N SER A 187 -8.83 30.10 -7.66
CA SER A 187 -10.11 29.45 -7.37
C SER A 187 -10.06 28.69 -6.04
N TRP A 188 -11.18 28.67 -5.31
CA TRP A 188 -11.29 28.07 -3.98
C TRP A 188 -10.92 26.57 -3.93
N TYR A 189 -11.02 25.88 -5.06
CA TYR A 189 -10.72 24.46 -5.22
C TYR A 189 -9.33 24.19 -5.83
N GLU A 190 -8.61 25.21 -6.28
CA GLU A 190 -7.35 25.02 -7.02
C GLU A 190 -6.35 24.15 -6.26
N THR A 191 -6.06 24.50 -5.01
CA THR A 191 -5.11 23.78 -4.16
C THR A 191 -5.55 22.34 -3.95
N ALA A 192 -6.83 22.12 -3.62
CA ALA A 192 -7.38 20.80 -3.39
C ALA A 192 -7.25 19.90 -4.63
N VAL A 193 -7.63 20.41 -5.80
CA VAL A 193 -7.56 19.68 -7.07
C VAL A 193 -6.11 19.34 -7.43
N LYS A 194 -5.21 20.31 -7.37
CA LYS A 194 -3.79 20.09 -7.71
C LYS A 194 -3.11 19.13 -6.74
N THR A 195 -3.36 19.27 -5.43
CA THR A 195 -2.79 18.35 -4.44
C THR A 195 -3.24 16.91 -4.65
N LEU A 196 -4.55 16.69 -4.76
CA LEU A 196 -5.07 15.34 -4.95
C LEU A 196 -4.71 14.74 -6.31
N ALA A 197 -4.59 15.56 -7.35
CA ALA A 197 -4.11 15.11 -8.64
C ALA A 197 -2.61 14.77 -8.61
N SER A 198 -1.80 15.56 -7.89
CA SER A 198 -0.37 15.26 -7.71
C SER A 198 -0.15 13.94 -6.98
N LYS A 199 -1.03 13.60 -6.05
CA LYS A 199 -1.03 12.35 -5.27
C LYS A 199 -1.73 11.18 -6.00
N GLY A 200 -2.22 11.37 -7.24
CA GLY A 200 -2.88 10.32 -8.03
C GLY A 200 -4.31 9.98 -7.59
N VAL A 201 -4.88 10.71 -6.63
CA VAL A 201 -6.27 10.51 -6.17
C VAL A 201 -7.28 10.97 -7.21
N LEU A 202 -6.98 12.06 -7.91
CA LEU A 202 -7.80 12.61 -8.98
C LEU A 202 -7.08 12.50 -10.31
N THR A 203 -7.87 12.33 -11.37
CA THR A 203 -7.40 12.43 -12.75
C THR A 203 -8.26 13.46 -13.50
N GLY A 204 -7.62 14.21 -14.41
CA GLY A 204 -8.33 15.00 -15.40
C GLY A 204 -8.76 14.14 -16.59
N TYR A 205 -9.30 14.81 -17.57
CA TYR A 205 -9.72 14.22 -18.85
C TYR A 205 -8.58 14.29 -19.88
N PRO A 206 -8.62 13.44 -20.93
CA PRO A 206 -7.57 13.43 -21.97
C PRO A 206 -7.34 14.75 -22.68
N ASN A 207 -8.35 15.64 -22.69
CA ASN A 207 -8.26 16.99 -23.25
C ASN A 207 -7.56 18.02 -22.33
N GLY A 208 -6.99 17.59 -21.22
CA GLY A 208 -6.28 18.44 -20.27
C GLY A 208 -7.17 19.24 -19.32
N THR A 209 -8.47 18.95 -19.26
CA THR A 209 -9.43 19.60 -18.33
C THR A 209 -9.66 18.78 -17.08
N PHE A 210 -10.12 19.40 -16.00
CA PHE A 210 -10.59 18.76 -14.77
C PHE A 210 -12.11 18.73 -14.66
N GLN A 211 -12.80 19.68 -15.25
CA GLN A 211 -14.25 19.92 -15.20
C GLN A 211 -14.75 20.13 -13.75
N PRO A 212 -14.30 21.18 -13.05
CA PRO A 212 -14.57 21.38 -11.62
C PRO A 212 -16.05 21.47 -11.27
N ASN A 213 -16.88 21.99 -12.17
CA ASN A 213 -18.32 22.18 -11.96
C ASN A 213 -19.17 20.98 -12.42
N ALA A 214 -18.57 19.96 -13.05
CA ALA A 214 -19.31 18.76 -13.41
C ALA A 214 -19.69 17.97 -12.16
N SER A 215 -20.89 17.38 -12.15
CA SER A 215 -21.29 16.48 -11.07
C SER A 215 -20.44 15.21 -11.07
N VAL A 216 -20.10 14.72 -9.88
CA VAL A 216 -19.43 13.43 -9.70
C VAL A 216 -20.46 12.31 -9.74
N THR A 217 -20.19 11.26 -10.49
CA THR A 217 -21.03 10.07 -10.48
C THR A 217 -20.75 9.20 -9.23
N ARG A 218 -21.71 8.33 -8.88
CA ARG A 218 -21.53 7.38 -7.75
C ARG A 218 -20.31 6.50 -7.92
N ALA A 219 -20.09 6.00 -9.14
CA ALA A 219 -18.91 5.17 -9.44
C ALA A 219 -17.60 5.97 -9.34
N GLU A 220 -17.55 7.20 -9.85
CA GLU A 220 -16.38 8.06 -9.73
C GLU A 220 -16.06 8.39 -8.27
N PHE A 221 -17.07 8.64 -7.45
CA PHE A 221 -16.85 8.88 -6.01
C PHE A 221 -16.30 7.65 -5.31
N CYS A 222 -16.84 6.45 -5.57
CA CYS A 222 -16.27 5.20 -5.06
C CYS A 222 -14.81 5.01 -5.51
N ALA A 223 -14.50 5.32 -6.77
CA ALA A 223 -13.13 5.24 -7.27
C ALA A 223 -12.19 6.25 -6.60
N MET A 224 -12.66 7.46 -6.28
CA MET A 224 -11.89 8.44 -5.51
C MET A 224 -11.66 7.98 -4.08
N ALA A 225 -12.72 7.56 -3.39
CA ALA A 225 -12.67 7.08 -2.01
C ALA A 225 -11.74 5.87 -1.84
N SER A 226 -11.79 4.94 -2.78
CA SER A 226 -10.97 3.71 -2.73
C SER A 226 -9.46 3.95 -2.87
N ARG A 227 -9.02 5.11 -3.35
CA ARG A 227 -7.59 5.42 -3.50
C ARG A 227 -6.88 5.77 -2.19
N PHE A 228 -7.64 6.06 -1.14
CA PHE A 228 -7.08 6.33 0.20
C PHE A 228 -6.79 5.06 1.00
N PHE A 229 -7.21 3.90 0.51
CA PHE A 229 -7.09 2.63 1.21
C PHE A 229 -6.73 1.52 0.22
N ALA A 230 -6.16 0.43 0.73
CA ALA A 230 -6.00 -0.76 -0.09
C ALA A 230 -7.37 -1.27 -0.57
N LEU A 231 -7.48 -1.60 -1.85
CA LEU A 231 -8.69 -2.22 -2.38
C LEU A 231 -8.92 -3.57 -1.68
N GLU A 232 -10.15 -3.81 -1.28
CA GLU A 232 -10.59 -5.12 -0.79
C GLU A 232 -11.34 -5.85 -1.91
N GLU A 233 -11.04 -7.12 -2.07
CA GLU A 233 -11.82 -7.98 -2.95
C GLU A 233 -13.22 -8.17 -2.36
N GLY A 234 -14.22 -8.08 -3.22
CA GLY A 234 -15.62 -8.22 -2.82
C GLY A 234 -16.53 -8.38 -4.04
N THR A 235 -17.78 -8.69 -3.76
CA THR A 235 -18.85 -8.74 -4.75
C THR A 235 -19.94 -7.76 -4.38
N VAL A 236 -20.76 -7.38 -5.34
CA VAL A 236 -21.94 -6.53 -5.12
C VAL A 236 -23.18 -7.22 -5.72
N LYS A 237 -24.33 -6.95 -5.09
CA LYS A 237 -25.63 -7.45 -5.53
C LYS A 237 -26.41 -6.47 -6.38
N PHE A 238 -25.90 -5.27 -6.60
CA PHE A 238 -26.57 -4.24 -7.41
C PHE A 238 -26.84 -4.74 -8.82
N THR A 239 -28.09 -4.66 -9.25
CA THR A 239 -28.55 -5.24 -10.53
C THR A 239 -27.97 -4.56 -11.77
N ASP A 240 -27.47 -3.32 -11.63
CA ASP A 240 -26.93 -2.49 -12.70
C ASP A 240 -25.39 -2.25 -12.58
N VAL A 241 -24.71 -3.05 -11.76
CA VAL A 241 -23.25 -3.00 -11.60
C VAL A 241 -22.63 -4.37 -11.93
N PRO A 242 -22.60 -4.76 -13.22
CA PRO A 242 -21.98 -6.02 -13.61
C PRO A 242 -20.45 -5.99 -13.43
N GLU A 243 -19.82 -7.16 -13.30
CA GLU A 243 -18.35 -7.28 -13.13
C GLU A 243 -17.55 -6.63 -14.27
N THR A 244 -18.14 -6.53 -15.46
CA THR A 244 -17.55 -5.87 -16.62
C THR A 244 -17.58 -4.35 -16.55
N PHE A 245 -18.34 -3.78 -15.60
CA PHE A 245 -18.39 -2.32 -15.43
C PHE A 245 -17.04 -1.79 -14.91
N TRP A 246 -16.54 -0.73 -15.51
CA TRP A 246 -15.23 -0.16 -15.14
C TRP A 246 -15.06 0.15 -13.64
N GLY A 247 -16.16 0.58 -13.01
CA GLY A 247 -16.21 0.97 -11.58
C GLY A 247 -16.46 -0.19 -10.63
N TYR A 248 -16.72 -1.41 -11.13
CA TYR A 248 -17.11 -2.57 -10.33
C TYR A 248 -16.18 -2.79 -9.13
N LYS A 249 -14.87 -2.92 -9.37
CA LYS A 249 -13.88 -3.18 -8.32
C LYS A 249 -13.85 -2.13 -7.21
N TYR A 250 -14.12 -0.87 -7.55
CA TYR A 250 -14.16 0.23 -6.59
C TYR A 250 -15.43 0.19 -5.76
N ILE A 251 -16.58 -0.03 -6.39
CA ILE A 251 -17.87 -0.17 -5.71
C ILE A 251 -17.83 -1.41 -4.80
N ALA A 252 -17.35 -2.55 -5.30
CA ALA A 252 -17.20 -3.78 -4.53
C ALA A 252 -16.29 -3.59 -3.30
N SER A 253 -15.17 -2.89 -3.46
CA SER A 253 -14.27 -2.59 -2.34
C SER A 253 -14.93 -1.68 -1.29
N VAL A 254 -15.68 -0.66 -1.71
CA VAL A 254 -16.41 0.25 -0.80
C VAL A 254 -17.52 -0.50 -0.04
N VAL A 255 -18.17 -1.46 -0.69
CA VAL A 255 -19.15 -2.37 -0.07
C VAL A 255 -18.46 -3.32 0.92
N ALA A 256 -17.38 -3.98 0.52
CA ALA A 256 -16.63 -4.91 1.37
C ALA A 256 -16.13 -4.23 2.66
N LYS A 257 -15.73 -2.95 2.57
CA LYS A 257 -15.36 -2.13 3.74
C LYS A 257 -16.55 -1.69 4.60
N GLY A 258 -17.78 -1.98 4.20
CA GLY A 258 -18.99 -1.56 4.93
C GLY A 258 -19.31 -0.07 4.80
N TRP A 259 -18.67 0.66 3.87
CA TRP A 259 -18.93 2.09 3.67
C TRP A 259 -20.16 2.36 2.83
N LEU A 260 -20.54 1.42 1.98
CA LEU A 260 -21.76 1.40 1.19
C LEU A 260 -22.57 0.14 1.53
N ALA A 261 -23.86 0.29 1.77
CA ALA A 261 -24.75 -0.86 1.95
C ALA A 261 -25.01 -1.54 0.61
N ASP A 262 -24.86 -2.86 0.57
CA ASP A 262 -25.20 -3.68 -0.60
C ASP A 262 -26.68 -4.02 -0.62
N SER A 263 -27.28 -4.12 -1.79
CA SER A 263 -28.69 -4.45 -1.96
C SER A 263 -28.97 -5.00 -3.36
N GLU A 264 -30.09 -5.72 -3.51
CA GLU A 264 -30.56 -6.30 -4.78
C GLU A 264 -31.36 -5.31 -5.65
N VAL A 265 -31.09 -4.02 -5.52
CA VAL A 265 -31.69 -2.94 -6.32
C VAL A 265 -30.66 -2.24 -7.19
N ALA A 266 -31.09 -1.38 -8.09
CA ALA A 266 -30.18 -0.60 -8.90
C ALA A 266 -29.42 0.43 -8.04
N TYR A 267 -28.11 0.52 -8.24
CA TYR A 267 -27.23 1.52 -7.60
C TYR A 267 -27.17 2.83 -8.37
N ASN A 268 -27.42 2.76 -9.67
CA ASN A 268 -27.27 3.87 -10.61
C ASN A 268 -25.84 4.46 -10.61
N PRO A 269 -24.82 3.64 -10.95
CA PRO A 269 -23.40 4.02 -10.82
C PRO A 269 -23.01 5.24 -11.64
N ASN A 270 -23.68 5.49 -12.76
CA ASN A 270 -23.45 6.65 -13.63
C ASN A 270 -24.29 7.89 -13.24
N GLY A 271 -25.21 7.76 -12.29
CA GLY A 271 -25.95 8.88 -11.74
C GLY A 271 -25.10 9.76 -10.83
N ALA A 272 -25.41 11.05 -10.75
CA ALA A 272 -24.74 11.96 -9.85
C ALA A 272 -24.93 11.51 -8.38
N ILE A 273 -23.83 11.53 -7.60
CA ILE A 273 -23.89 11.25 -6.16
C ILE A 273 -24.47 12.45 -5.42
N SER A 274 -25.33 12.19 -4.44
CA SER A 274 -25.88 13.25 -3.60
C SER A 274 -24.94 13.58 -2.42
N ARG A 275 -25.11 14.78 -1.86
CA ARG A 275 -24.35 15.23 -0.69
C ARG A 275 -24.60 14.34 0.53
N ALA A 276 -25.82 13.84 0.72
CA ALA A 276 -26.14 12.89 1.80
C ALA A 276 -25.42 11.55 1.65
N GLU A 277 -25.35 10.99 0.43
CA GLU A 277 -24.61 9.76 0.14
C GLU A 277 -23.12 9.94 0.42
N VAL A 278 -22.54 11.06 -0.02
CA VAL A 278 -21.13 11.40 0.25
C VAL A 278 -20.84 11.44 1.74
N VAL A 279 -21.65 12.15 2.53
CA VAL A 279 -21.48 12.22 3.99
C VAL A 279 -21.57 10.84 4.63
N SER A 280 -22.53 10.02 4.17
CA SER A 280 -22.68 8.65 4.67
C SER A 280 -21.43 7.80 4.43
N ILE A 281 -20.88 7.83 3.21
CA ILE A 281 -19.68 7.08 2.85
C ILE A 281 -18.46 7.62 3.62
N VAL A 282 -18.23 8.94 3.60
CA VAL A 282 -17.06 9.55 4.25
C VAL A 282 -17.07 9.32 5.76
N ASN A 283 -18.21 9.46 6.43
CA ASN A 283 -18.29 9.19 7.87
C ASN A 283 -17.93 7.74 8.19
N ARG A 284 -18.41 6.78 7.40
CA ARG A 284 -18.04 5.37 7.58
C ARG A 284 -16.56 5.12 7.30
N MET A 285 -15.99 5.76 6.28
CA MET A 285 -14.54 5.71 6.00
C MET A 285 -13.71 6.19 7.18
N LEU A 286 -14.19 7.21 7.89
CA LEU A 286 -13.52 7.80 9.05
C LEU A 286 -13.86 7.11 10.37
N GLY A 287 -14.68 6.04 10.36
CA GLY A 287 -15.16 5.38 11.57
C GLY A 287 -16.06 6.27 12.44
N ARG A 288 -16.66 7.31 11.85
CA ARG A 288 -17.52 8.26 12.55
C ARG A 288 -18.96 7.75 12.56
N SER A 289 -19.56 7.68 13.74
CA SER A 289 -20.99 7.41 13.93
C SER A 289 -21.62 8.57 14.69
N ALA A 290 -22.91 8.82 14.43
CA ALA A 290 -23.64 9.75 15.23
C ALA A 290 -23.82 9.18 16.65
N ASP A 291 -23.60 10.00 17.68
CA ASP A 291 -23.88 9.63 19.05
C ASP A 291 -25.40 9.44 19.22
N ALA A 292 -25.81 8.20 19.53
CA ALA A 292 -27.21 7.85 19.70
C ALA A 292 -27.88 8.68 20.82
N ALA A 293 -27.13 8.98 21.89
CA ALA A 293 -27.64 9.79 22.99
C ALA A 293 -27.81 11.26 22.59
N PHE A 294 -26.96 11.77 21.71
CA PHE A 294 -27.10 13.12 21.14
C PHE A 294 -28.29 13.19 20.19
N LEU A 295 -28.47 12.19 19.32
CA LEU A 295 -29.61 12.12 18.40
C LEU A 295 -30.95 12.00 19.16
N ALA A 296 -30.97 11.26 20.27
CA ALA A 296 -32.18 11.08 21.12
C ALA A 296 -32.63 12.40 21.80
N LYS A 297 -31.74 13.37 21.98
CA LYS A 297 -32.06 14.70 22.52
C LYS A 297 -32.79 15.61 21.54
N GLY A 298 -33.05 15.14 20.33
CA GLY A 298 -33.73 15.87 19.25
C GLY A 298 -32.84 16.86 18.51
N ALA A 299 -33.21 17.10 17.26
CA ALA A 299 -32.46 17.94 16.33
C ALA A 299 -32.41 19.44 16.70
N GLY A 300 -33.00 19.86 17.80
CA GLY A 300 -33.05 21.26 18.22
C GLY A 300 -31.70 21.89 18.59
N GLY A 301 -30.61 21.09 18.63
CA GLY A 301 -29.25 21.57 18.85
C GLY A 301 -28.30 21.37 17.65
N LEU A 302 -28.78 20.74 16.58
CA LEU A 302 -28.03 20.62 15.34
C LEU A 302 -28.12 21.98 14.61
N LYS A 303 -27.23 22.90 14.96
CA LYS A 303 -26.96 24.00 14.06
C LYS A 303 -26.52 23.39 12.73
N SER A 304 -27.22 23.79 11.66
CA SER A 304 -26.82 23.48 10.27
C SER A 304 -25.29 23.61 10.14
N PHE A 305 -24.68 22.56 9.65
CA PHE A 305 -23.27 22.53 9.32
C PHE A 305 -22.95 23.57 8.26
#